data_9189a831e4d611f1e7a9bf8c7fd83504
#
_entry.id   9189a831e4d611f1e7a9bf8c7fd83504
#
_cell.length_a   1.000
_cell.length_b   1.000
_cell.length_c   1.000
_cell.angle_alpha   90.00
_cell.angle_beta   90.00
_cell.angle_gamma   90.00
#
_symmetry.space_group_name_H-M   'P 1'
#
loop_
_entity.id
_entity.type
_entity.pdbx_description
1 polymer ?
#
loop_
_entity_poly.entity_id
_entity_poly.type
_entity_poly.pdbx_seq_one_letter_code
_entity_poly.pdbx_strand_id
1 'polypeptide(L)'
;MRRVAPALFLLLVACSSVVLYERAESDTLYFGTGKPDGSAVTAAEWQQFLREEVTPRFSGFTHWEAHGSWKDVPEESHVLQLIHPPGHEADVAAIIDTYKKRFQQEAVLQVRGDVWLRLR
;
A
#
# COMPACT_ATOMS: atom_id res chain seq x y z
N MET A 1 -24.40 30.14 61.77
CA MET A 1 -24.53 29.95 60.34
C MET A 1 -23.18 29.66 59.80
N ARG A 2 -22.94 28.42 59.33
CA ARG A 2 -21.70 28.05 58.65
C ARG A 2 -21.86 28.36 57.17
N ARG A 3 -21.07 29.30 56.68
CA ARG A 3 -20.99 29.54 55.24
C ARG A 3 -20.09 28.47 54.63
N VAL A 4 -20.69 27.60 53.83
CA VAL A 4 -19.93 26.64 53.01
C VAL A 4 -19.45 27.42 51.80
N ALA A 5 -18.14 27.63 51.69
CA ALA A 5 -17.53 28.20 50.48
C ALA A 5 -17.63 27.14 49.38
N PRO A 6 -18.10 27.50 48.19
CA PRO A 6 -18.06 26.54 47.07
C PRO A 6 -16.60 26.28 46.72
N ALA A 7 -16.19 25.04 46.85
CA ALA A 7 -14.91 24.60 46.30
C ALA A 7 -14.97 24.73 44.76
N LEU A 8 -14.27 25.70 44.24
CA LEU A 8 -14.09 25.86 42.81
C LEU A 8 -13.20 24.70 42.33
N PHE A 9 -13.83 23.64 41.85
CA PHE A 9 -13.11 22.58 41.14
C PHE A 9 -12.66 23.16 39.80
N LEU A 10 -11.41 23.59 39.76
CA LEU A 10 -10.74 23.90 38.48
C LEU A 10 -10.48 22.56 37.76
N LEU A 11 -11.37 22.22 36.82
CA LEU A 11 -11.12 21.14 35.89
C LEU A 11 -9.96 21.61 34.97
N LEU A 12 -8.76 21.22 35.32
CA LEU A 12 -7.64 21.27 34.39
C LEU A 12 -7.92 20.23 33.30
N VAL A 13 -8.55 20.67 32.22
CA VAL A 13 -8.57 19.92 30.98
C VAL A 13 -7.14 19.97 30.46
N ALA A 14 -6.36 18.98 30.84
CA ALA A 14 -5.09 18.73 30.19
C ALA A 14 -5.43 18.37 28.74
N CYS A 15 -5.24 19.32 27.82
CA CYS A 15 -5.15 19.01 26.40
C CYS A 15 -3.89 18.18 26.18
N SER A 16 -3.95 16.89 26.53
CA SER A 16 -3.02 15.94 25.99
C SER A 16 -3.35 15.81 24.51
N SER A 17 -2.48 16.32 23.64
CA SER A 17 -2.56 16.03 22.22
C SER A 17 -2.36 14.52 22.07
N VAL A 18 -3.46 13.79 22.00
CA VAL A 18 -3.45 12.36 21.74
C VAL A 18 -2.98 12.20 20.31
N VAL A 19 -1.76 11.68 20.17
CA VAL A 19 -1.20 11.32 18.88
C VAL A 19 -1.94 10.08 18.41
N LEU A 20 -2.86 10.25 17.46
CA LEU A 20 -3.63 9.16 16.90
C LEU A 20 -2.93 8.63 15.66
N TYR A 21 -2.72 7.32 15.65
CA TYR A 21 -2.42 6.57 14.45
C TYR A 21 -3.73 6.10 13.83
N GLU A 22 -3.78 6.06 12.52
CA GLU A 22 -4.89 5.48 11.77
C GLU A 22 -4.56 4.05 11.39
N ARG A 23 -5.53 3.16 11.53
CA ARG A 23 -5.43 1.81 11.02
C ARG A 23 -5.58 1.82 9.51
N ALA A 24 -4.70 1.11 8.83
CA ALA A 24 -4.74 0.91 7.39
C ALA A 24 -4.32 -0.51 7.03
N GLU A 25 -4.44 -0.83 5.76
CA GLU A 25 -3.90 -2.05 5.17
C GLU A 25 -2.72 -1.72 4.28
N SER A 26 -1.71 -2.58 4.28
CA SER A 26 -0.58 -2.51 3.38
C SER A 26 -0.61 -3.71 2.46
N ASP A 27 -0.68 -3.47 1.16
CA ASP A 27 -0.47 -4.47 0.13
C ASP A 27 0.88 -4.22 -0.55
N THR A 28 1.75 -5.20 -0.53
CA THR A 28 3.00 -5.18 -1.28
C THR A 28 2.89 -6.22 -2.39
N LEU A 29 3.01 -5.76 -3.63
CA LEU A 29 2.83 -6.56 -4.83
C LEU A 29 4.17 -6.70 -5.54
N TYR A 30 4.54 -7.92 -5.86
CA TYR A 30 5.79 -8.25 -6.55
C TYR A 30 5.46 -8.70 -7.97
N PHE A 31 5.78 -7.85 -8.93
CA PHE A 31 5.52 -8.06 -10.35
C PHE A 31 6.78 -8.52 -11.06
N GLY A 32 6.84 -9.77 -11.46
CA GLY A 32 7.91 -10.27 -12.30
C GLY A 32 7.92 -9.59 -13.68
N THR A 33 9.09 -9.45 -14.27
CA THR A 33 9.26 -8.76 -15.55
C THR A 33 9.50 -9.69 -16.73
N GLY A 34 9.89 -10.94 -16.50
CA GLY A 34 10.15 -11.90 -17.56
C GLY A 34 8.87 -12.37 -18.25
N LYS A 35 8.82 -12.27 -19.57
CA LYS A 35 7.71 -12.78 -20.39
C LYS A 35 8.05 -14.18 -20.95
N PRO A 36 7.03 -15.01 -21.31
CA PRO A 36 7.26 -16.34 -21.87
C PRO A 36 8.08 -16.38 -23.15
N ASP A 37 8.09 -15.30 -23.94
CA ASP A 37 8.86 -15.18 -25.18
C ASP A 37 10.33 -14.82 -24.95
N GLY A 38 10.77 -14.70 -23.69
CA GLY A 38 12.13 -14.32 -23.32
C GLY A 38 12.38 -12.82 -23.25
N SER A 39 11.43 -11.99 -23.65
CA SER A 39 11.51 -10.54 -23.45
C SER A 39 11.14 -10.16 -22.01
N ALA A 40 11.33 -8.90 -21.67
CA ALA A 40 10.97 -8.39 -20.36
C ALA A 40 10.01 -7.20 -20.48
N VAL A 41 9.25 -6.97 -19.43
CA VAL A 41 8.45 -5.75 -19.27
C VAL A 41 9.41 -4.57 -19.24
N THR A 42 9.26 -3.66 -20.20
CA THR A 42 10.14 -2.49 -20.30
C THR A 42 9.80 -1.42 -19.26
N ALA A 43 10.73 -0.52 -18.98
CA ALA A 43 10.48 0.62 -18.12
C ALA A 43 9.30 1.47 -18.61
N ALA A 44 9.17 1.66 -19.92
CA ALA A 44 8.07 2.41 -20.52
C ALA A 44 6.73 1.69 -20.34
N GLU A 45 6.67 0.37 -20.51
CA GLU A 45 5.48 -0.44 -20.28
C GLU A 45 5.06 -0.40 -18.80
N TRP A 46 6.00 -0.47 -17.87
CA TRP A 46 5.74 -0.35 -16.44
C TRP A 46 5.18 1.03 -16.09
N GLN A 47 5.77 2.11 -16.58
CA GLN A 47 5.28 3.46 -16.34
C GLN A 47 3.87 3.67 -16.92
N GLN A 48 3.60 3.11 -18.08
CA GLN A 48 2.27 3.15 -18.68
C GLN A 48 1.25 2.39 -17.83
N PHE A 49 1.62 1.21 -17.34
CA PHE A 49 0.79 0.42 -16.44
C PHE A 49 0.45 1.18 -15.14
N LEU A 50 1.44 1.83 -14.53
CA LEU A 50 1.22 2.66 -13.35
C LEU A 50 0.20 3.78 -13.62
N ARG A 51 0.34 4.47 -14.74
CA ARG A 51 -0.58 5.57 -15.11
C ARG A 51 -1.99 5.09 -15.42
N GLU A 52 -2.14 3.99 -16.11
CA GLU A 52 -3.43 3.50 -16.58
C GLU A 52 -4.20 2.70 -15.53
N GLU A 53 -3.51 1.91 -14.72
CA GLU A 53 -4.15 0.92 -13.86
C GLU A 53 -4.00 1.23 -12.36
N VAL A 54 -2.89 1.81 -11.94
CA VAL A 54 -2.63 2.05 -10.52
C VAL A 54 -3.13 3.43 -10.10
N THR A 55 -2.68 4.47 -10.77
CA THR A 55 -3.02 5.86 -10.44
C THR A 55 -4.53 6.13 -10.38
N PRO A 56 -5.38 5.58 -11.25
CA PRO A 56 -6.82 5.80 -11.15
C PRO A 56 -7.47 5.18 -9.91
N ARG A 57 -6.83 4.17 -9.32
CA ARG A 57 -7.34 3.46 -8.13
C ARG A 57 -6.72 3.94 -6.83
N PHE A 58 -5.45 4.31 -6.88
CA PHE A 58 -4.67 4.76 -5.72
C PHE A 58 -3.90 6.02 -6.08
N SER A 59 -4.25 7.14 -5.46
CA SER A 59 -3.60 8.42 -5.70
C SER A 59 -2.19 8.52 -5.15
N GLY A 60 -1.85 7.66 -4.17
CA GLY A 60 -0.53 7.59 -3.57
C GLY A 60 -0.04 6.15 -3.48
N PHE A 61 1.18 5.91 -3.91
CA PHE A 61 1.85 4.62 -3.81
C PHE A 61 3.37 4.81 -3.89
N THR A 62 4.09 3.79 -3.50
CA THR A 62 5.56 3.73 -3.63
C THR A 62 5.91 2.49 -4.46
N HIS A 63 6.87 2.63 -5.35
CA HIS A 63 7.36 1.49 -6.11
C HIS A 63 8.89 1.53 -6.23
N TRP A 64 9.47 0.37 -6.42
CA TRP A 64 10.92 0.20 -6.62
C TRP A 64 11.20 -1.07 -7.42
N GLU A 65 12.42 -1.18 -7.90
CA GLU A 65 12.92 -2.38 -8.56
C GLU A 65 13.57 -3.31 -7.54
N ALA A 66 13.40 -4.60 -7.74
CA ALA A 66 13.99 -5.63 -6.89
C ALA A 66 14.52 -6.79 -7.73
N HIS A 67 15.47 -7.49 -7.13
CA HIS A 67 16.05 -8.71 -7.68
C HIS A 67 15.69 -9.87 -6.76
N GLY A 68 15.23 -10.96 -7.33
CA GLY A 68 14.80 -12.12 -6.57
C GLY A 68 14.95 -13.41 -7.35
N SER A 69 14.28 -14.43 -6.87
CA SER A 69 14.22 -15.74 -7.53
C SER A 69 12.78 -16.25 -7.51
N TRP A 70 12.36 -16.80 -8.62
CA TRP A 70 11.08 -17.49 -8.74
C TRP A 70 11.31 -18.86 -9.35
N LYS A 71 10.89 -19.93 -8.64
CA LYS A 71 11.13 -21.32 -9.06
C LYS A 71 12.60 -21.57 -9.46
N ASP A 72 13.53 -21.13 -8.60
CA ASP A 72 14.98 -21.22 -8.77
C ASP A 72 15.56 -20.46 -9.99
N VAL A 73 14.77 -19.61 -10.61
CA VAL A 73 15.21 -18.73 -11.71
C VAL A 73 15.38 -17.31 -11.18
N PRO A 74 16.55 -16.69 -11.39
CA PRO A 74 16.74 -15.27 -11.09
C PRO A 74 15.72 -14.42 -11.84
N GLU A 75 15.09 -13.50 -11.16
CA GLU A 75 14.05 -12.64 -11.72
C GLU A 75 14.19 -11.21 -11.23
N GLU A 76 14.06 -10.27 -12.16
CA GLU A 76 13.86 -8.87 -11.84
C GLU A 76 12.37 -8.60 -11.65
N SER A 77 12.04 -7.78 -10.67
CA SER A 77 10.67 -7.45 -10.31
C SER A 77 10.48 -5.96 -10.12
N HIS A 78 9.29 -5.48 -10.42
CA HIS A 78 8.79 -4.23 -9.88
C HIS A 78 8.00 -4.53 -8.62
N VAL A 79 8.28 -3.79 -7.55
CA VAL A 79 7.53 -3.89 -6.29
C VAL A 79 6.68 -2.64 -6.13
N LEU A 80 5.41 -2.84 -5.85
CA LEU A 80 4.44 -1.77 -5.62
C LEU A 80 3.89 -1.91 -4.20
N GLN A 81 4.03 -0.86 -3.40
CA GLN A 81 3.46 -0.80 -2.07
C GLN A 81 2.28 0.16 -2.05
N LEU A 82 1.13 -0.36 -1.65
CA LEU A 82 -0.12 0.34 -1.49
C LEU A 82 -0.49 0.35 -0.01
N ILE A 83 -0.56 1.53 0.58
CA ILE A 83 -1.05 1.68 1.96
C ILE A 83 -2.36 2.45 1.86
N HIS A 84 -3.45 1.83 2.33
CA HIS A 84 -4.80 2.32 2.08
C HIS A 84 -5.76 1.95 3.21
N PRO A 85 -6.89 2.65 3.33
CA PRO A 85 -7.98 2.22 4.21
C PRO A 85 -8.51 0.83 3.80
N PRO A 86 -9.16 0.09 4.72
CA PRO A 86 -9.87 -1.14 4.36
C PRO A 86 -10.93 -0.90 3.27
N GLY A 87 -11.20 -1.94 2.47
CA GLY A 87 -12.23 -1.89 1.43
C GLY A 87 -11.72 -1.74 0.00
N HIS A 88 -10.41 -1.80 -0.23
CA HIS A 88 -9.79 -1.69 -1.56
C HIS A 88 -9.36 -3.02 -2.18
N GLU A 89 -9.89 -4.13 -1.69
CA GLU A 89 -9.51 -5.48 -2.15
C GLU A 89 -9.78 -5.69 -3.63
N ALA A 90 -10.93 -5.20 -4.13
CA ALA A 90 -11.28 -5.30 -5.54
C ALA A 90 -10.34 -4.47 -6.43
N ASP A 91 -9.90 -3.31 -5.96
CA ASP A 91 -8.93 -2.47 -6.68
C ASP A 91 -7.57 -3.14 -6.78
N VAL A 92 -7.09 -3.73 -5.70
CA VAL A 92 -5.83 -4.49 -5.69
C VAL A 92 -5.92 -5.69 -6.61
N ALA A 93 -7.01 -6.46 -6.55
CA ALA A 93 -7.24 -7.60 -7.42
C ALA A 93 -7.26 -7.21 -8.91
N ALA A 94 -7.88 -6.08 -9.24
CA ALA A 94 -7.93 -5.57 -10.61
C ALA A 94 -6.53 -5.22 -11.14
N ILE A 95 -5.69 -4.60 -10.32
CA ILE A 95 -4.29 -4.31 -10.67
C ILE A 95 -3.52 -5.59 -10.97
N ILE A 96 -3.63 -6.59 -10.10
CA ILE A 96 -2.97 -7.89 -10.27
C ILE A 96 -3.44 -8.59 -11.54
N ASP A 97 -4.73 -8.70 -11.74
CA ASP A 97 -5.31 -9.41 -12.88
C ASP A 97 -4.97 -8.74 -14.21
N THR A 98 -4.97 -7.42 -14.26
CA THR A 98 -4.61 -6.67 -15.47
C THR A 98 -3.14 -6.85 -15.80
N TYR A 99 -2.24 -6.80 -14.82
CA TYR A 99 -0.82 -7.04 -15.05
C TYR A 99 -0.56 -8.45 -15.60
N LYS A 100 -1.16 -9.46 -14.98
CA LYS A 100 -1.03 -10.85 -15.42
C LYS A 100 -1.46 -11.03 -16.88
N LYS A 101 -2.58 -10.43 -17.28
CA LYS A 101 -3.08 -10.52 -18.65
C LYS A 101 -2.24 -9.74 -19.62
N ARG A 102 -1.88 -8.51 -19.29
CA ARG A 102 -1.13 -7.60 -20.17
C ARG A 102 0.26 -8.12 -20.48
N PHE A 103 0.93 -8.71 -19.50
CA PHE A 103 2.32 -9.12 -19.60
C PHE A 103 2.54 -10.63 -19.52
N GLN A 104 1.49 -11.42 -19.69
CA GLN A 104 1.51 -12.89 -19.69
C GLN A 104 2.23 -13.47 -18.46
N GLN A 105 1.87 -12.98 -17.29
CA GLN A 105 2.45 -13.44 -16.04
C GLN A 105 1.61 -14.56 -15.41
N GLU A 106 2.29 -15.58 -14.90
CA GLU A 106 1.67 -16.71 -14.22
C GLU A 106 1.07 -16.29 -12.87
N ALA A 107 1.80 -15.48 -12.12
CA ALA A 107 1.41 -15.06 -10.78
C ALA A 107 2.01 -13.68 -10.42
N VAL A 108 1.38 -13.05 -9.46
CA VAL A 108 1.90 -11.90 -8.73
C VAL A 108 1.86 -12.24 -7.25
N LEU A 109 2.98 -12.10 -6.56
CA LEU A 109 3.00 -12.27 -5.11
C LEU A 109 2.36 -11.04 -4.45
N GLN A 110 1.32 -11.28 -3.68
CA GLN A 110 0.68 -10.26 -2.84
C GLN A 110 0.96 -10.57 -1.37
N VAL A 111 1.50 -9.59 -0.67
CA VAL A 111 1.68 -9.66 0.79
C VAL A 111 0.83 -8.56 1.42
N ARG A 112 -0.10 -8.96 2.27
CA ARG A 112 -0.99 -8.03 2.98
C ARG A 112 -0.74 -8.08 4.48
N GLY A 113 -0.79 -6.91 5.10
CA GLY A 113 -0.77 -6.76 6.55
C GLY A 113 -1.55 -5.55 7.03
N ASP A 114 -1.95 -5.59 8.29
CA ASP A 114 -2.51 -4.42 8.96
C ASP A 114 -1.36 -3.53 9.43
N VAL A 115 -1.53 -2.22 9.24
CA VAL A 115 -0.55 -1.22 9.64
C VAL A 115 -1.23 -0.06 10.37
N TRP A 116 -0.44 0.64 11.15
CA TRP A 116 -0.83 1.87 11.81
C TRP A 116 0.00 3.00 11.25
N LEU A 117 -0.65 3.96 10.63
CA LEU A 117 0.02 5.08 9.98
C LEU A 117 -0.34 6.42 10.60
N ARG A 118 0.55 7.36 10.42
CA ARG A 118 0.33 8.76 10.76
C ARG A 118 1.14 9.64 9.81
N LEU A 119 0.48 10.59 9.19
CA LEU A 119 1.15 11.68 8.48
C LEU A 119 1.44 12.81 9.47
N ARG A 120 2.65 13.29 9.47
CA ARG A 120 3.11 14.39 10.32
C ARG A 120 3.46 15.61 9.51
#